data_8f273a6b273391b062f0fe2fb94d6e8b
#
_entry.id   8f273a6b273391b062f0fe2fb94d6e8b
#
_cell.length_a   1.000
_cell.length_b   1.000
_cell.length_c   1.000
_cell.angle_alpha   90.00
_cell.angle_beta   90.00
_cell.angle_gamma   90.00
#
_symmetry.space_group_name_H-M   'P 1'
#
loop_
_entity.id
_entity.type
_entity.pdbx_description
1 polymer ?
#
loop_
_entity_poly.entity_id
_entity_poly.type
_entity_poly.pdbx_seq_one_letter_code
_entity_poly.pdbx_strand_id
1 'polypeptide(L)'
;MAKRNSKAPLKKKIISSLIWLGTLPLCLYTLLTYLLSYSLIVEHWVAGFIMMTMPYAQLLCFISLIYWIFQRAKRALLPLIVLALGYGFIGRSISFNQPVASLTKPMTVMSYNVFGMYSNEYEAKKESLEELKKFIRDYDADIKCFQEFYSHSDRKAFHTVSFMKEKYPHYAFIPLKKQLFDSHEKMGLVVFSKYPIIHEEGEQFENSANGYLLTDIVKDQDTIRVINMQLWSMGIRVNKMTSKIRLQDYTDAQKEGRGIISSLRKGFIEHKKEMDKINRLIQKSPYPIIVVGDLNETPSGWAYGTIRERLKNSFEEAGSGFGFTLNRSPYLVRIDDQFFSKEWKAVNFQTLRNIKYSDHFPTVGQYILHGK
;
A
#
# COMPACT_ATOMS: atom_id res chain seq x y z
N MET A 1 -42.35 45.82 -11.48
CA MET A 1 -41.54 45.11 -10.46
C MET A 1 -40.05 45.28 -10.80
N ALA A 2 -39.35 46.16 -10.11
CA ALA A 2 -37.95 46.49 -10.37
C ALA A 2 -37.06 45.38 -9.75
N LYS A 3 -36.24 44.67 -10.58
CA LYS A 3 -35.20 43.77 -10.13
C LYS A 3 -34.14 44.56 -9.34
N ARG A 4 -34.16 44.45 -8.02
CA ARG A 4 -33.12 44.97 -7.13
C ARG A 4 -31.78 44.22 -7.45
N ASN A 5 -30.96 44.80 -8.32
CA ASN A 5 -29.57 44.38 -8.53
C ASN A 5 -28.76 44.78 -7.25
N SER A 6 -28.80 43.94 -6.22
CA SER A 6 -27.89 44.10 -5.07
C SER A 6 -26.48 43.75 -5.51
N LYS A 7 -25.69 44.76 -5.82
CA LYS A 7 -24.24 44.57 -6.07
C LYS A 7 -23.60 43.97 -4.80
N ALA A 8 -23.05 42.78 -4.89
CA ALA A 8 -22.35 42.18 -3.77
C ALA A 8 -21.28 43.13 -3.21
N PRO A 9 -21.15 43.26 -1.88
CA PRO A 9 -20.23 44.20 -1.27
C PRO A 9 -18.77 43.96 -1.79
N LEU A 10 -18.05 45.05 -2.02
CA LEU A 10 -16.68 45.03 -2.63
C LEU A 10 -15.79 44.00 -1.98
N LYS A 11 -15.82 43.87 -0.65
CA LYS A 11 -15.08 42.88 0.13
C LYS A 11 -15.39 41.45 -0.33
N LYS A 12 -16.64 41.10 -0.65
CA LYS A 12 -17.03 39.76 -1.11
C LYS A 12 -16.49 39.46 -2.52
N LYS A 13 -16.41 40.49 -3.38
CA LYS A 13 -15.82 40.34 -4.72
C LYS A 13 -14.31 40.11 -4.66
N ILE A 14 -13.61 40.84 -3.80
CA ILE A 14 -12.16 40.72 -3.61
C ILE A 14 -11.84 39.29 -3.09
N ILE A 15 -12.49 38.84 -2.03
CA ILE A 15 -12.29 37.49 -1.47
C ILE A 15 -12.57 36.41 -2.54
N SER A 16 -13.66 36.50 -3.28
CA SER A 16 -13.98 35.56 -4.37
C SER A 16 -12.92 35.57 -5.47
N SER A 17 -12.30 36.71 -5.75
CA SER A 17 -11.22 36.79 -6.74
C SER A 17 -9.91 36.17 -6.24
N LEU A 18 -9.57 36.38 -4.98
CA LEU A 18 -8.40 35.76 -4.33
C LEU A 18 -8.52 34.23 -4.29
N ILE A 19 -9.70 33.72 -3.91
CA ILE A 19 -9.96 32.27 -3.90
C ILE A 19 -9.86 31.71 -5.33
N TRP A 20 -10.36 32.42 -6.35
CA TRP A 20 -10.23 32.01 -7.74
C TRP A 20 -8.77 31.96 -8.18
N LEU A 21 -7.98 32.97 -7.82
CA LEU A 21 -6.54 33.02 -8.09
C LEU A 21 -5.79 31.85 -7.46
N GLY A 22 -6.24 31.35 -6.29
CA GLY A 22 -5.71 30.13 -5.66
C GLY A 22 -6.23 28.83 -6.28
N THR A 23 -7.48 28.83 -6.82
CA THR A 23 -8.06 27.65 -7.49
C THR A 23 -7.31 27.28 -8.78
N LEU A 24 -6.85 28.26 -9.56
CA LEU A 24 -6.14 28.01 -10.81
C LEU A 24 -4.84 27.20 -10.62
N PRO A 25 -3.87 27.66 -9.79
CA PRO A 25 -2.64 26.90 -9.56
C PRO A 25 -2.90 25.55 -8.90
N LEU A 26 -3.93 25.42 -8.03
CA LEU A 26 -4.32 24.15 -7.46
C LEU A 26 -4.76 23.16 -8.54
N CYS A 27 -5.61 23.57 -9.47
CA CYS A 27 -6.05 22.74 -10.59
C CYS A 27 -4.86 22.34 -11.50
N LEU A 28 -3.97 23.27 -11.82
CA LEU A 28 -2.77 22.98 -12.60
C LEU A 28 -1.83 22.00 -11.89
N TYR A 29 -1.63 22.19 -10.59
CA TYR A 29 -0.84 21.27 -9.78
C TYR A 29 -1.45 19.87 -9.74
N THR A 30 -2.77 19.77 -9.58
CA THR A 30 -3.48 18.48 -9.60
C THR A 30 -3.33 17.79 -10.96
N LEU A 31 -3.44 18.52 -12.07
CA LEU A 31 -3.18 17.98 -13.41
C LEU A 31 -1.73 17.52 -13.56
N LEU A 32 -0.76 18.23 -12.99
CA LEU A 32 0.64 17.79 -12.97
C LEU A 32 0.81 16.47 -12.23
N THR A 33 0.15 16.30 -11.06
CA THR A 33 0.20 15.01 -10.34
C THR A 33 -0.36 13.87 -11.19
N TYR A 34 -1.44 14.10 -11.94
CA TYR A 34 -2.02 13.10 -12.85
C TYR A 34 -1.05 12.77 -14.00
N LEU A 35 -0.52 13.80 -14.64
CA LEU A 35 0.43 13.61 -15.74
C LEU A 35 1.60 12.73 -15.33
N LEU A 36 2.22 13.01 -14.18
CA LEU A 36 3.34 12.23 -13.65
C LEU A 36 2.94 10.78 -13.34
N SER A 37 1.76 10.59 -12.73
CA SER A 37 1.28 9.25 -12.35
C SER A 37 0.73 8.42 -13.51
N TYR A 38 0.28 9.05 -14.61
CA TYR A 38 -0.12 8.34 -15.83
C TYR A 38 1.07 8.00 -16.71
N SER A 39 2.00 8.96 -16.89
CA SER A 39 3.08 8.78 -17.84
C SER A 39 4.20 7.88 -17.32
N LEU A 40 4.44 7.89 -16.00
CA LEU A 40 5.54 7.20 -15.30
C LEU A 40 6.94 7.43 -15.95
N ILE A 41 7.04 8.42 -16.84
CA ILE A 41 8.25 8.70 -17.63
C ILE A 41 9.31 9.41 -16.77
N VAL A 42 8.86 10.23 -15.81
CA VAL A 42 9.77 11.03 -14.98
C VAL A 42 10.25 10.19 -13.78
N GLU A 43 11.40 9.59 -13.96
CA GLU A 43 12.03 8.70 -12.96
C GLU A 43 12.84 9.46 -11.89
N HIS A 44 12.52 10.72 -11.65
CA HIS A 44 13.21 11.55 -10.68
C HIS A 44 12.45 11.54 -9.35
N TRP A 45 13.17 11.47 -8.22
CA TRP A 45 12.57 11.41 -6.88
C TRP A 45 11.58 12.55 -6.57
N VAL A 46 11.77 13.75 -7.17
CA VAL A 46 10.83 14.87 -7.04
C VAL A 46 9.46 14.53 -7.64
N ALA A 47 9.43 13.78 -8.75
CA ALA A 47 8.18 13.31 -9.32
C ALA A 47 7.43 12.39 -8.34
N GLY A 48 8.12 11.44 -7.71
CA GLY A 48 7.55 10.58 -6.68
C GLY A 48 6.96 11.38 -5.52
N PHE A 49 7.67 12.42 -5.07
CA PHE A 49 7.17 13.33 -4.03
C PHE A 49 5.89 14.06 -4.48
N ILE A 50 5.85 14.60 -5.69
CA ILE A 50 4.66 15.26 -6.25
C ILE A 50 3.50 14.27 -6.37
N MET A 51 3.73 13.06 -6.90
CA MET A 51 2.72 12.01 -7.03
C MET A 51 2.10 11.64 -5.68
N MET A 52 2.91 11.53 -4.62
CA MET A 52 2.44 11.22 -3.27
C MET A 52 1.44 12.26 -2.73
N THR A 53 1.50 13.51 -3.19
CA THR A 53 0.57 14.57 -2.76
C THR A 53 -0.77 14.56 -3.49
N MET A 54 -0.96 13.71 -4.52
CA MET A 54 -2.15 13.67 -5.35
C MET A 54 -3.48 13.57 -4.56
N PRO A 55 -3.65 12.67 -3.57
CA PRO A 55 -4.92 12.57 -2.84
C PRO A 55 -5.30 13.87 -2.13
N TYR A 56 -4.30 14.59 -1.61
CA TYR A 56 -4.52 15.89 -0.95
C TYR A 56 -4.90 16.98 -1.96
N ALA A 57 -4.25 17.00 -3.14
CA ALA A 57 -4.58 17.91 -4.22
C ALA A 57 -6.02 17.68 -4.72
N GLN A 58 -6.44 16.42 -4.89
CA GLN A 58 -7.81 16.03 -5.25
C GLN A 58 -8.83 16.49 -4.19
N LEU A 59 -8.53 16.28 -2.91
CA LEU A 59 -9.39 16.72 -1.81
C LEU A 59 -9.56 18.26 -1.82
N LEU A 60 -8.49 19.01 -2.01
CA LEU A 60 -8.54 20.46 -2.11
C LEU A 60 -9.32 20.93 -3.35
N CYS A 61 -9.15 20.26 -4.50
CA CYS A 61 -9.99 20.50 -5.70
C CYS A 61 -11.46 20.22 -5.42
N PHE A 62 -11.79 19.16 -4.68
CA PHE A 62 -13.17 18.84 -4.31
C PHE A 62 -13.77 19.92 -3.37
N ILE A 63 -13.02 20.37 -2.38
CA ILE A 63 -13.44 21.49 -1.51
C ILE A 63 -13.67 22.76 -2.35
N SER A 64 -12.75 23.05 -3.29
CA SER A 64 -12.88 24.20 -4.21
C SER A 64 -14.11 24.06 -5.11
N LEU A 65 -14.41 22.85 -5.62
CA LEU A 65 -15.62 22.58 -6.40
C LEU A 65 -16.89 22.94 -5.59
N ILE A 66 -17.01 22.42 -4.37
CA ILE A 66 -18.14 22.70 -3.50
C ILE A 66 -18.30 24.19 -3.27
N TYR A 67 -17.22 24.90 -2.93
CA TYR A 67 -17.25 26.34 -2.73
C TYR A 67 -17.79 27.09 -3.96
N TRP A 68 -17.31 26.73 -5.19
CA TRP A 68 -17.71 27.41 -6.43
C TRP A 68 -19.13 27.07 -6.88
N ILE A 69 -19.68 25.90 -6.58
CA ILE A 69 -21.07 25.56 -6.82
C ILE A 69 -21.98 26.60 -6.14
N PHE A 70 -21.69 26.95 -4.89
CA PHE A 70 -22.51 27.90 -4.13
C PHE A 70 -22.21 29.38 -4.41
N GLN A 71 -21.02 29.73 -4.91
CA GLN A 71 -20.66 31.13 -5.15
C GLN A 71 -20.78 31.55 -6.61
N ARG A 72 -20.31 30.75 -7.55
CA ARG A 72 -20.33 30.99 -8.99
C ARG A 72 -20.23 29.69 -9.77
N ALA A 73 -21.34 29.10 -10.17
CA ALA A 73 -21.40 27.78 -10.83
C ALA A 73 -20.49 27.67 -12.07
N LYS A 74 -20.30 28.74 -12.84
CA LYS A 74 -19.36 28.72 -14.00
C LYS A 74 -17.91 28.45 -13.60
N ARG A 75 -17.47 28.88 -12.41
CA ARG A 75 -16.12 28.60 -11.89
C ARG A 75 -15.97 27.20 -11.34
N ALA A 76 -17.07 26.54 -10.98
CA ALA A 76 -17.07 25.14 -10.53
C ALA A 76 -16.69 24.17 -11.67
N LEU A 77 -16.86 24.56 -12.93
CA LEU A 77 -16.55 23.70 -14.08
C LEU A 77 -15.08 23.28 -14.13
N LEU A 78 -14.15 24.18 -13.77
CA LEU A 78 -12.72 23.85 -13.81
C LEU A 78 -12.33 22.74 -12.82
N PRO A 79 -12.56 22.87 -11.50
CA PRO A 79 -12.25 21.78 -10.56
C PRO A 79 -13.09 20.52 -10.83
N LEU A 80 -14.31 20.63 -11.37
CA LEU A 80 -15.10 19.48 -11.79
C LEU A 80 -14.41 18.69 -12.91
N ILE A 81 -13.96 19.38 -13.97
CA ILE A 81 -13.22 18.74 -15.07
C ILE A 81 -11.94 18.09 -14.57
N VAL A 82 -11.17 18.77 -13.72
CA VAL A 82 -9.94 18.23 -13.15
C VAL A 82 -10.23 16.96 -12.35
N LEU A 83 -11.25 16.95 -11.50
CA LEU A 83 -11.64 15.74 -10.74
C LEU A 83 -12.14 14.61 -11.65
N ALA A 84 -12.88 14.94 -12.71
CA ALA A 84 -13.35 13.96 -13.69
C ALA A 84 -12.17 13.29 -14.43
N LEU A 85 -11.15 14.06 -14.83
CA LEU A 85 -9.93 13.53 -15.44
C LEU A 85 -9.14 12.61 -14.49
N GLY A 86 -9.23 12.86 -13.18
CA GLY A 86 -8.58 12.07 -12.13
C GLY A 86 -9.45 10.95 -11.55
N TYR A 87 -10.62 10.65 -12.13
CA TYR A 87 -11.55 9.67 -11.57
C TYR A 87 -10.90 8.30 -11.30
N GLY A 88 -10.08 7.80 -12.23
CA GLY A 88 -9.35 6.54 -12.06
C GLY A 88 -8.40 6.53 -10.86
N PHE A 89 -7.82 7.68 -10.48
CA PHE A 89 -6.99 7.78 -9.27
C PHE A 89 -7.81 7.86 -7.99
N ILE A 90 -9.04 8.39 -8.04
CA ILE A 90 -9.95 8.38 -6.88
C ILE A 90 -10.24 6.93 -6.48
N GLY A 91 -10.48 6.04 -7.45
CA GLY A 91 -10.67 4.61 -7.23
C GLY A 91 -9.51 3.90 -6.54
N ARG A 92 -8.29 4.43 -6.68
CA ARG A 92 -7.12 3.92 -5.93
C ARG A 92 -7.18 4.24 -4.43
N SER A 93 -7.92 5.26 -4.01
CA SER A 93 -8.02 5.71 -2.61
C SER A 93 -9.32 5.28 -1.94
N ILE A 94 -10.42 5.29 -2.69
CA ILE A 94 -11.76 4.95 -2.21
C ILE A 94 -12.41 4.04 -3.25
N SER A 95 -12.94 2.93 -2.81
CA SER A 95 -13.67 1.99 -3.65
C SER A 95 -15.06 1.70 -3.07
N PHE A 96 -16.02 1.35 -3.94
CA PHE A 96 -17.41 1.10 -3.57
C PHE A 96 -17.91 -0.25 -4.12
N ASN A 97 -16.99 -1.18 -4.36
CA ASN A 97 -17.38 -2.49 -4.87
C ASN A 97 -18.12 -3.29 -3.79
N GLN A 98 -19.02 -4.14 -4.24
CA GLN A 98 -19.67 -5.13 -3.39
C GLN A 98 -19.03 -6.50 -3.63
N PRO A 99 -18.92 -7.34 -2.59
CA PRO A 99 -18.48 -8.71 -2.77
C PRO A 99 -19.32 -9.42 -3.83
N VAL A 100 -18.67 -10.08 -4.78
CA VAL A 100 -19.34 -10.81 -5.84
C VAL A 100 -19.54 -12.25 -5.37
N ALA A 101 -20.80 -12.72 -5.37
CA ALA A 101 -21.08 -14.13 -5.12
C ALA A 101 -20.44 -15.00 -6.20
N SER A 102 -19.82 -16.08 -5.78
CA SER A 102 -19.19 -17.05 -6.66
C SER A 102 -19.82 -18.43 -6.53
N LEU A 103 -20.00 -19.11 -7.64
CA LEU A 103 -20.45 -20.51 -7.68
C LEU A 103 -19.34 -21.49 -7.27
N THR A 104 -18.09 -21.08 -7.46
CA THR A 104 -16.91 -21.86 -7.05
C THR A 104 -16.26 -21.23 -5.81
N LYS A 105 -15.62 -22.05 -4.97
CA LYS A 105 -14.90 -21.57 -3.80
C LYS A 105 -13.70 -20.72 -4.25
N PRO A 106 -13.64 -19.42 -3.94
CA PRO A 106 -12.52 -18.58 -4.32
C PRO A 106 -11.25 -18.96 -3.56
N MET A 107 -10.10 -18.79 -4.19
CA MET A 107 -8.81 -18.86 -3.52
C MET A 107 -8.60 -17.62 -2.66
N THR A 108 -8.29 -17.81 -1.40
CA THR A 108 -8.09 -16.72 -0.43
C THR A 108 -6.59 -16.51 -0.17
N VAL A 109 -6.11 -15.29 -0.41
CA VAL A 109 -4.73 -14.88 -0.17
C VAL A 109 -4.69 -13.78 0.89
N MET A 110 -3.93 -14.01 1.97
CA MET A 110 -3.64 -13.02 3.01
C MET A 110 -2.24 -12.44 2.79
N SER A 111 -2.09 -11.13 2.91
CA SER A 111 -0.79 -10.46 3.04
C SER A 111 -0.76 -9.62 4.31
N TYR A 112 0.35 -9.72 5.08
CA TYR A 112 0.47 -9.02 6.34
C TYR A 112 1.93 -8.77 6.72
N ASN A 113 2.34 -7.51 6.85
CA ASN A 113 3.58 -7.14 7.50
C ASN A 113 3.39 -7.29 9.03
N VAL A 114 4.10 -8.25 9.63
CA VAL A 114 3.94 -8.63 11.05
C VAL A 114 4.94 -7.95 11.99
N PHE A 115 5.66 -6.93 11.51
CA PHE A 115 6.53 -6.07 12.30
C PHE A 115 7.50 -6.84 13.21
N GLY A 116 8.23 -7.80 12.66
CA GLY A 116 9.19 -8.61 13.41
C GLY A 116 8.60 -9.45 14.54
N MET A 117 7.27 -9.61 14.59
CA MET A 117 6.55 -10.41 15.58
C MET A 117 6.96 -10.07 17.03
N TYR A 118 7.14 -8.79 17.33
CA TYR A 118 7.57 -8.29 18.64
C TYR A 118 8.92 -8.86 19.15
N SER A 119 9.80 -9.35 18.28
CA SER A 119 11.08 -9.94 18.68
C SER A 119 11.94 -9.01 19.54
N ASN A 120 11.90 -7.70 19.26
CA ASN A 120 12.62 -6.66 20.01
C ASN A 120 11.92 -6.21 21.29
N GLU A 121 10.64 -6.52 21.48
CA GLU A 121 9.79 -6.08 22.60
C GLU A 121 9.14 -7.27 23.34
N TYR A 122 9.72 -8.46 23.21
CA TYR A 122 9.10 -9.72 23.64
C TYR A 122 8.59 -9.68 25.08
N GLU A 123 9.42 -9.22 26.04
CA GLU A 123 9.05 -9.21 27.45
C GLU A 123 7.79 -8.38 27.75
N ALA A 124 7.62 -7.27 27.02
CA ALA A 124 6.46 -6.39 27.18
C ALA A 124 5.25 -6.83 26.32
N LYS A 125 5.43 -7.76 25.37
CA LYS A 125 4.43 -8.09 24.32
C LYS A 125 4.14 -9.59 24.20
N LYS A 126 4.40 -10.39 25.24
CA LYS A 126 4.18 -11.84 25.23
C LYS A 126 2.76 -12.24 24.84
N GLU A 127 1.76 -11.62 25.44
CA GLU A 127 0.35 -11.91 25.13
C GLU A 127 0.01 -11.52 23.69
N SER A 128 0.44 -10.33 23.25
CA SER A 128 0.22 -9.86 21.88
C SER A 128 0.89 -10.78 20.84
N LEU A 129 2.06 -11.36 21.15
CA LEU A 129 2.71 -12.35 20.29
C LEU A 129 1.87 -13.63 20.17
N GLU A 130 1.35 -14.16 21.28
CA GLU A 130 0.55 -15.38 21.23
C GLU A 130 -0.79 -15.15 20.50
N GLU A 131 -1.41 -14.00 20.69
CA GLU A 131 -2.61 -13.60 19.95
C GLU A 131 -2.33 -13.43 18.45
N LEU A 132 -1.23 -12.77 18.09
CA LEU A 132 -0.78 -12.64 16.68
C LEU A 132 -0.55 -14.02 16.05
N LYS A 133 0.21 -14.89 16.72
CA LYS A 133 0.49 -16.27 16.25
C LYS A 133 -0.80 -17.04 16.01
N LYS A 134 -1.72 -17.01 16.98
CA LYS A 134 -3.02 -17.66 16.86
C LYS A 134 -3.83 -17.08 15.71
N PHE A 135 -3.90 -15.76 15.59
CA PHE A 135 -4.60 -15.11 14.49
C PHE A 135 -4.03 -15.52 13.12
N ILE A 136 -2.71 -15.39 12.90
CA ILE A 136 -2.11 -15.70 11.60
C ILE A 136 -2.20 -17.18 11.24
N ARG A 137 -2.25 -18.11 12.22
CA ARG A 137 -2.48 -19.53 11.96
C ARG A 137 -3.95 -19.84 11.69
N ASP A 138 -4.86 -19.30 12.50
CA ASP A 138 -6.25 -19.75 12.54
C ASP A 138 -7.16 -19.04 11.54
N TYR A 139 -6.78 -17.85 11.05
CA TYR A 139 -7.53 -17.20 9.97
C TYR A 139 -7.55 -18.10 8.73
N ASP A 140 -8.74 -18.37 8.18
CA ASP A 140 -8.88 -19.27 7.02
C ASP A 140 -8.49 -18.57 5.72
N ALA A 141 -7.26 -18.79 5.26
CA ALA A 141 -6.76 -18.41 3.95
C ALA A 141 -6.04 -19.62 3.32
N ASP A 142 -5.99 -19.66 2.00
CA ASP A 142 -5.31 -20.73 1.28
C ASP A 142 -3.81 -20.51 1.21
N ILE A 143 -3.42 -19.23 1.02
CA ILE A 143 -2.04 -18.77 0.95
C ILE A 143 -1.88 -17.59 1.89
N LYS A 144 -0.78 -17.56 2.63
CA LYS A 144 -0.43 -16.47 3.55
C LYS A 144 0.97 -15.97 3.27
N CYS A 145 1.07 -14.69 2.98
CA CYS A 145 2.30 -13.99 2.67
C CYS A 145 2.62 -13.01 3.80
N PHE A 146 3.74 -13.20 4.48
CA PHE A 146 4.13 -12.30 5.55
C PHE A 146 5.42 -11.58 5.21
N GLN A 147 5.50 -10.31 5.60
CA GLN A 147 6.69 -9.48 5.59
C GLN A 147 7.15 -9.27 7.03
N GLU A 148 8.46 -9.10 7.21
CA GLU A 148 9.09 -8.99 8.54
C GLU A 148 8.75 -10.16 9.47
N PHE A 149 8.55 -11.34 8.90
CA PHE A 149 8.25 -12.53 9.68
C PHE A 149 9.50 -13.00 10.41
N TYR A 150 9.35 -13.20 11.73
CA TYR A 150 10.43 -13.61 12.61
C TYR A 150 10.25 -15.05 13.08
N SER A 151 11.35 -15.82 13.09
CA SER A 151 11.41 -17.17 13.64
C SER A 151 12.77 -17.40 14.26
N HIS A 152 12.81 -18.21 15.33
CA HIS A 152 14.05 -18.56 16.03
C HIS A 152 13.99 -20.03 16.44
N SER A 153 15.09 -20.81 16.16
CA SER A 153 15.07 -22.26 16.40
C SER A 153 15.11 -22.64 17.88
N ASP A 154 15.75 -21.84 18.74
CA ASP A 154 16.01 -22.20 20.14
C ASP A 154 15.04 -21.50 21.13
N ARG A 155 14.42 -20.42 20.71
CA ARG A 155 13.46 -19.68 21.54
C ARG A 155 12.04 -20.19 21.30
N LYS A 156 11.50 -21.03 22.18
CA LYS A 156 10.16 -21.66 22.02
C LYS A 156 9.03 -20.67 21.64
N ALA A 157 9.04 -19.47 22.20
CA ALA A 157 8.06 -18.45 21.87
C ALA A 157 8.07 -18.10 20.37
N PHE A 158 9.21 -18.24 19.72
CA PHE A 158 9.43 -17.91 18.31
C PHE A 158 9.63 -19.12 17.40
N HIS A 159 9.20 -20.33 17.78
CA HIS A 159 9.08 -21.47 16.88
C HIS A 159 7.93 -21.26 15.88
N THR A 160 7.85 -20.05 15.30
CA THR A 160 6.71 -19.56 14.53
C THR A 160 6.51 -20.32 13.22
N VAL A 161 7.59 -20.74 12.53
CA VAL A 161 7.48 -21.59 11.35
C VAL A 161 6.86 -22.93 11.72
N SER A 162 7.34 -23.61 12.77
CA SER A 162 6.82 -24.90 13.20
C SER A 162 5.35 -24.81 13.62
N PHE A 163 4.99 -23.72 14.30
CA PHE A 163 3.62 -23.43 14.71
C PHE A 163 2.67 -23.23 13.50
N MET A 164 3.13 -22.56 12.45
CA MET A 164 2.35 -22.36 11.21
C MET A 164 2.20 -23.66 10.43
N LYS A 165 3.22 -24.52 10.41
CA LYS A 165 3.21 -25.81 9.67
C LYS A 165 2.13 -26.77 10.13
N GLU A 166 1.56 -26.63 11.32
CA GLU A 166 0.42 -27.42 11.78
C GLU A 166 -0.81 -27.32 10.85
N LYS A 167 -1.01 -26.16 10.20
CA LYS A 167 -2.12 -25.94 9.26
C LYS A 167 -1.67 -25.67 7.82
N TYR A 168 -0.44 -25.22 7.63
CA TYR A 168 0.16 -24.85 6.35
C TYR A 168 1.43 -25.69 6.13
N PRO A 169 1.31 -26.92 5.64
CA PRO A 169 2.44 -27.85 5.56
C PRO A 169 3.53 -27.39 4.58
N HIS A 170 3.15 -26.58 3.58
CA HIS A 170 4.06 -26.08 2.57
C HIS A 170 4.44 -24.63 2.87
N TYR A 171 5.73 -24.33 2.83
CA TYR A 171 6.21 -22.96 3.02
C TYR A 171 7.53 -22.72 2.30
N ALA A 172 7.76 -21.48 1.91
CA ALA A 172 9.03 -20.95 1.45
C ALA A 172 9.41 -19.75 2.32
N PHE A 173 10.70 -19.60 2.65
CA PHE A 173 11.17 -18.54 3.53
C PHE A 173 12.52 -18.00 3.08
N ILE A 174 12.59 -16.70 2.75
CA ILE A 174 13.84 -16.01 2.52
C ILE A 174 14.19 -15.09 3.69
N PRO A 175 15.31 -15.30 4.39
CA PRO A 175 15.80 -14.35 5.39
C PRO A 175 16.38 -13.12 4.69
N LEU A 176 15.94 -11.91 5.10
CA LEU A 176 16.33 -10.63 4.49
C LEU A 176 17.25 -9.78 5.38
N LYS A 177 17.55 -10.21 6.58
CA LYS A 177 18.42 -9.48 7.50
C LYS A 177 19.86 -9.98 7.34
N LYS A 178 20.75 -9.15 6.78
CA LYS A 178 22.18 -9.50 6.54
C LYS A 178 22.99 -9.74 7.81
N GLN A 179 22.60 -9.15 8.94
CA GLN A 179 23.29 -9.34 10.22
C GLN A 179 22.29 -9.97 11.19
N LEU A 180 22.15 -11.26 11.10
CA LEU A 180 21.61 -12.05 12.18
C LEU A 180 22.73 -12.20 13.21
N PHE A 181 22.47 -11.77 14.43
CA PHE A 181 23.40 -11.92 15.53
C PHE A 181 23.58 -13.39 15.93
N ASP A 182 22.66 -14.24 15.46
CA ASP A 182 22.57 -15.65 15.76
C ASP A 182 22.17 -16.45 14.49
N SER A 183 22.86 -17.57 14.22
CA SER A 183 22.50 -18.50 13.14
C SER A 183 21.12 -19.15 13.30
N HIS A 184 20.55 -19.10 14.50
CA HIS A 184 19.25 -19.64 14.87
C HIS A 184 18.08 -18.69 14.58
N GLU A 185 18.38 -17.42 14.28
CA GLU A 185 17.44 -16.35 14.03
C GLU A 185 17.15 -16.17 12.52
N LYS A 186 15.89 -16.07 12.15
CA LYS A 186 15.47 -15.75 10.77
C LYS A 186 14.42 -14.65 10.78
N MET A 187 14.63 -13.60 9.99
CA MET A 187 13.66 -12.54 9.76
C MET A 187 13.60 -12.22 8.27
N GLY A 188 12.40 -12.15 7.69
CA GLY A 188 12.28 -11.87 6.26
C GLY A 188 10.89 -12.10 5.70
N LEU A 189 10.84 -12.55 4.45
CA LEU A 189 9.60 -12.86 3.75
C LEU A 189 9.31 -14.35 3.83
N VAL A 190 8.05 -14.69 4.06
CA VAL A 190 7.59 -16.07 4.07
C VAL A 190 6.26 -16.21 3.34
N VAL A 191 6.11 -17.31 2.63
CA VAL A 191 4.84 -17.75 2.05
C VAL A 191 4.48 -19.09 2.67
N PHE A 192 3.32 -19.18 3.29
CA PHE A 192 2.71 -20.43 3.75
C PHE A 192 1.55 -20.80 2.83
N SER A 193 1.44 -22.07 2.50
CA SER A 193 0.41 -22.57 1.59
C SER A 193 -0.22 -23.86 2.11
N LYS A 194 -1.53 -24.01 1.91
CA LYS A 194 -2.22 -25.31 2.05
C LYS A 194 -1.86 -26.27 0.93
N TYR A 195 -1.37 -25.74 -0.21
CA TYR A 195 -1.07 -26.47 -1.43
C TYR A 195 0.44 -26.59 -1.65
N PRO A 196 0.90 -27.61 -2.41
CA PRO A 196 2.32 -27.81 -2.68
C PRO A 196 2.98 -26.61 -3.35
N ILE A 197 4.13 -26.19 -2.83
CA ILE A 197 5.05 -25.26 -3.48
C ILE A 197 6.05 -26.09 -4.27
N ILE A 198 6.09 -25.91 -5.59
CA ILE A 198 6.96 -26.68 -6.50
C ILE A 198 8.20 -25.93 -6.96
N HIS A 199 8.21 -24.62 -6.79
CA HIS A 199 9.35 -23.76 -7.07
C HIS A 199 9.36 -22.56 -6.11
N GLU A 200 10.55 -22.17 -5.67
CA GLU A 200 10.79 -20.96 -4.91
C GLU A 200 12.03 -20.24 -5.41
N GLU A 201 11.94 -18.92 -5.50
CA GLU A 201 13.04 -18.03 -5.82
C GLU A 201 12.90 -16.78 -4.96
N GLY A 202 13.95 -16.36 -4.30
CA GLY A 202 13.91 -15.16 -3.48
C GLY A 202 15.23 -14.43 -3.47
N GLU A 203 15.16 -13.11 -3.34
CA GLU A 203 16.34 -12.26 -3.30
C GLU A 203 16.14 -11.08 -2.37
N GLN A 204 17.18 -10.78 -1.60
CA GLN A 204 17.30 -9.53 -0.87
C GLN A 204 17.78 -8.43 -1.81
N PHE A 205 17.11 -7.29 -1.81
CA PHE A 205 17.56 -6.13 -2.59
C PHE A 205 18.87 -5.56 -2.05
N GLU A 206 19.67 -5.00 -2.95
CA GLU A 206 20.95 -4.42 -2.57
C GLU A 206 20.79 -3.30 -1.53
N ASN A 207 21.67 -3.29 -0.53
CA ASN A 207 21.70 -2.27 0.53
C ASN A 207 20.39 -2.11 1.32
N SER A 208 19.51 -3.09 1.28
CA SER A 208 18.20 -3.09 1.89
C SER A 208 18.02 -4.30 2.82
N ALA A 209 17.11 -4.22 3.79
CA ALA A 209 16.60 -5.37 4.52
C ALA A 209 15.30 -5.90 3.89
N ASN A 210 14.99 -5.49 2.66
CA ASN A 210 13.80 -5.81 1.92
C ASN A 210 14.13 -6.68 0.70
N GLY A 211 13.12 -7.23 0.03
CA GLY A 211 13.32 -8.15 -1.07
C GLY A 211 12.02 -8.70 -1.62
N TYR A 212 12.13 -9.81 -2.34
CA TYR A 212 10.99 -10.57 -2.82
C TYR A 212 11.17 -12.07 -2.57
N LEU A 213 10.05 -12.76 -2.50
CA LEU A 213 9.94 -14.22 -2.49
C LEU A 213 8.87 -14.62 -3.51
N LEU A 214 9.30 -15.28 -4.56
CA LEU A 214 8.45 -15.86 -5.60
C LEU A 214 8.24 -17.33 -5.28
N THR A 215 6.98 -17.80 -5.40
CA THR A 215 6.62 -19.21 -5.23
C THR A 215 5.67 -19.63 -6.34
N ASP A 216 5.90 -20.82 -6.91
CA ASP A 216 4.96 -21.49 -7.80
C ASP A 216 4.22 -22.57 -7.00
N ILE A 217 2.90 -22.45 -6.94
CA ILE A 217 2.02 -23.23 -6.08
C ILE A 217 1.06 -24.02 -6.98
N VAL A 218 0.93 -25.31 -6.73
CA VAL A 218 0.00 -26.19 -7.47
C VAL A 218 -1.27 -26.36 -6.68
N LYS A 219 -2.38 -25.88 -7.23
CA LYS A 219 -3.72 -26.11 -6.70
C LYS A 219 -4.56 -26.85 -7.75
N ASP A 220 -5.03 -28.04 -7.39
CA ASP A 220 -5.71 -28.96 -8.32
C ASP A 220 -4.79 -29.27 -9.53
N GLN A 221 -5.15 -28.83 -10.72
CA GLN A 221 -4.36 -28.99 -11.95
C GLN A 221 -3.68 -27.70 -12.41
N ASP A 222 -3.83 -26.59 -11.67
CA ASP A 222 -3.29 -25.30 -12.04
C ASP A 222 -2.04 -24.98 -11.25
N THR A 223 -1.04 -24.44 -11.94
CA THR A 223 0.10 -23.79 -11.30
C THR A 223 -0.15 -22.29 -11.29
N ILE A 224 0.01 -21.68 -10.13
CA ILE A 224 -0.13 -20.25 -9.91
C ILE A 224 1.16 -19.69 -9.35
N ARG A 225 1.50 -18.48 -9.72
CA ARG A 225 2.67 -17.76 -9.19
C ARG A 225 2.26 -16.73 -8.16
N VAL A 226 2.91 -16.75 -7.01
CA VAL A 226 2.74 -15.73 -5.96
C VAL A 226 4.08 -15.05 -5.72
N ILE A 227 4.09 -13.73 -5.81
CA ILE A 227 5.24 -12.90 -5.42
C ILE A 227 4.86 -12.15 -4.14
N ASN A 228 5.55 -12.49 -3.05
CA ASN A 228 5.52 -11.74 -1.80
C ASN A 228 6.71 -10.79 -1.78
N MET A 229 6.48 -9.48 -1.60
CA MET A 229 7.54 -8.49 -1.64
C MET A 229 7.42 -7.44 -0.54
N GLN A 230 8.55 -6.82 -0.24
CA GLN A 230 8.64 -5.63 0.58
C GLN A 230 9.65 -4.69 -0.07
N LEU A 231 9.24 -3.46 -0.42
CA LEU A 231 10.11 -2.46 -1.00
C LEU A 231 10.79 -1.63 0.09
N TRP A 232 11.79 -0.83 -0.30
CA TRP A 232 12.54 0.02 0.60
C TRP A 232 11.63 0.83 1.52
N SER A 233 11.85 0.72 2.85
CA SER A 233 11.08 1.51 3.82
C SER A 233 11.52 2.98 3.79
N MET A 234 10.58 3.88 3.52
CA MET A 234 10.83 5.32 3.55
C MET A 234 10.98 5.86 4.97
N GLY A 235 10.71 5.07 6.01
CA GLY A 235 10.98 5.38 7.41
C GLY A 235 10.30 6.66 7.92
N ILE A 236 9.13 7.02 7.37
CA ILE A 236 8.42 8.26 7.70
C ILE A 236 7.89 8.18 9.13
N ARG A 237 8.48 8.96 10.04
CA ARG A 237 8.07 9.04 11.45
C ARG A 237 7.57 10.44 11.80
N VAL A 238 6.40 10.80 11.29
CA VAL A 238 5.78 12.13 11.49
C VAL A 238 5.61 12.46 12.98
N ASN A 239 5.35 11.47 13.83
CA ASN A 239 5.18 11.67 15.27
C ASN A 239 6.39 12.33 15.94
N LYS A 240 7.62 12.00 15.51
CA LYS A 240 8.82 12.64 16.06
C LYS A 240 8.86 14.14 15.74
N MET A 241 8.57 14.51 14.49
CA MET A 241 8.52 15.91 14.09
C MET A 241 7.39 16.66 14.80
N THR A 242 6.19 16.09 14.88
CA THR A 242 5.04 16.76 15.53
C THR A 242 5.24 16.89 17.05
N SER A 243 5.89 15.93 17.71
CA SER A 243 6.23 16.06 19.15
C SER A 243 7.21 17.19 19.39
N LYS A 244 8.22 17.38 18.53
CA LYS A 244 9.17 18.49 18.63
C LYS A 244 8.50 19.85 18.41
N ILE A 245 7.59 19.96 17.47
CA ILE A 245 6.79 21.18 17.26
C ILE A 245 5.95 21.50 18.50
N ARG A 246 5.31 20.51 19.14
CA ARG A 246 4.57 20.71 20.39
C ARG A 246 5.43 21.20 21.54
N LEU A 247 6.68 20.76 21.61
CA LEU A 247 7.65 21.19 22.61
C LEU A 247 8.32 22.53 22.25
N GLN A 248 7.89 23.19 21.17
CA GLN A 248 8.46 24.44 20.64
C GLN A 248 9.93 24.31 20.25
N ASP A 249 10.42 23.10 20.04
CA ASP A 249 11.78 22.83 19.59
C ASP A 249 11.82 22.84 18.04
N TYR A 250 11.78 24.04 17.48
CA TYR A 250 11.68 24.24 16.02
C TYR A 250 12.96 23.82 15.29
N THR A 251 14.13 23.89 15.95
CA THR A 251 15.42 23.48 15.35
C THR A 251 15.44 21.97 15.12
N ASP A 252 15.08 21.18 16.13
CA ASP A 252 14.99 19.73 16.01
C ASP A 252 13.83 19.30 15.10
N ALA A 253 12.69 20.00 15.13
CA ALA A 253 11.60 19.77 14.21
C ALA A 253 12.02 19.97 12.75
N GLN A 254 12.83 21.01 12.46
CA GLN A 254 13.38 21.24 11.11
C GLN A 254 14.37 20.14 10.70
N LYS A 255 15.21 19.67 11.64
CA LYS A 255 16.14 18.56 11.41
C LYS A 255 15.39 17.26 11.09
N GLU A 256 14.34 16.93 11.85
CA GLU A 256 13.47 15.77 11.58
C GLU A 256 12.77 15.90 10.21
N GLY A 257 12.27 17.08 9.86
CA GLY A 257 11.68 17.36 8.55
C GLY A 257 12.66 17.12 7.38
N ARG A 258 13.90 17.60 7.51
CA ARG A 258 14.97 17.33 6.52
C ARG A 258 15.29 15.83 6.44
N GLY A 259 15.29 15.14 7.57
CA GLY A 259 15.47 13.69 7.64
C GLY A 259 14.37 12.94 6.88
N ILE A 260 13.11 13.34 7.02
CA ILE A 260 11.98 12.77 6.28
C ILE A 260 12.16 12.97 4.77
N ILE A 261 12.51 14.19 4.32
CA ILE A 261 12.74 14.47 2.89
C ILE A 261 13.89 13.63 2.34
N SER A 262 14.98 13.49 3.10
CA SER A 262 16.13 12.66 2.71
C SER A 262 15.74 11.17 2.59
N SER A 263 14.95 10.65 3.54
CA SER A 263 14.45 9.28 3.52
C SER A 263 13.53 9.02 2.33
N LEU A 264 12.61 9.95 2.03
CA LEU A 264 11.73 9.89 0.87
C LEU A 264 12.54 9.89 -0.44
N ARG A 265 13.51 10.80 -0.56
CA ARG A 265 14.40 10.84 -1.73
C ARG A 265 15.10 9.50 -1.95
N LYS A 266 15.68 8.94 -0.89
CA LYS A 266 16.36 7.65 -0.97
C LYS A 266 15.37 6.54 -1.34
N GLY A 267 14.18 6.51 -0.70
CA GLY A 267 13.14 5.53 -0.99
C GLY A 267 12.73 5.52 -2.46
N PHE A 268 12.42 6.67 -3.05
CA PHE A 268 12.06 6.75 -4.48
C PHE A 268 13.18 6.29 -5.43
N ILE A 269 14.45 6.53 -5.08
CA ILE A 269 15.60 6.08 -5.89
C ILE A 269 15.73 4.55 -5.81
N GLU A 270 15.61 3.97 -4.61
CA GLU A 270 15.75 2.53 -4.43
C GLU A 270 14.54 1.78 -5.00
N HIS A 271 13.30 2.28 -4.83
CA HIS A 271 12.09 1.67 -5.41
C HIS A 271 12.20 1.44 -6.90
N LYS A 272 12.83 2.35 -7.65
CA LYS A 272 13.05 2.15 -9.09
C LYS A 272 13.85 0.87 -9.37
N LYS A 273 14.98 0.71 -8.70
CA LYS A 273 15.87 -0.46 -8.89
C LYS A 273 15.17 -1.77 -8.49
N GLU A 274 14.46 -1.72 -7.36
CA GLU A 274 13.70 -2.85 -6.83
C GLU A 274 12.58 -3.24 -7.79
N MET A 275 11.83 -2.26 -8.29
CA MET A 275 10.72 -2.48 -9.21
C MET A 275 11.16 -2.98 -10.60
N ASP A 276 12.33 -2.60 -11.09
CA ASP A 276 12.88 -3.15 -12.33
C ASP A 276 13.04 -4.67 -12.26
N LYS A 277 13.39 -5.20 -11.06
CA LYS A 277 13.44 -6.64 -10.82
C LYS A 277 12.06 -7.27 -10.79
N ILE A 278 11.15 -6.71 -9.99
CA ILE A 278 9.78 -7.21 -9.84
C ILE A 278 9.07 -7.21 -11.20
N ASN A 279 9.21 -6.15 -11.98
CA ASN A 279 8.61 -6.07 -13.32
C ASN A 279 9.11 -7.16 -14.28
N ARG A 280 10.41 -7.50 -14.22
CA ARG A 280 10.95 -8.63 -15.01
C ARG A 280 10.33 -9.97 -14.60
N LEU A 281 10.12 -10.20 -13.29
CA LEU A 281 9.48 -11.42 -12.79
C LEU A 281 8.01 -11.51 -13.23
N ILE A 282 7.29 -10.39 -13.17
CA ILE A 282 5.90 -10.30 -13.66
C ILE A 282 5.83 -10.60 -15.16
N GLN A 283 6.69 -9.97 -15.97
CA GLN A 283 6.72 -10.15 -17.44
C GLN A 283 7.03 -11.57 -17.88
N LYS A 284 7.92 -12.25 -17.15
CA LYS A 284 8.40 -13.60 -17.47
C LYS A 284 7.55 -14.70 -16.84
N SER A 285 6.47 -14.35 -16.12
CA SER A 285 5.64 -15.37 -15.49
C SER A 285 4.93 -16.26 -16.54
N PRO A 286 5.17 -17.57 -16.52
CA PRO A 286 4.43 -18.49 -17.38
C PRO A 286 3.05 -18.86 -16.79
N TYR A 287 2.76 -18.44 -15.57
CA TYR A 287 1.57 -18.79 -14.81
C TYR A 287 0.72 -17.57 -14.47
N PRO A 288 -0.57 -17.75 -14.22
CA PRO A 288 -1.40 -16.73 -13.57
C PRO A 288 -0.73 -16.22 -12.28
N ILE A 289 -0.56 -14.90 -12.16
CA ILE A 289 0.24 -14.33 -11.10
C ILE A 289 -0.59 -13.49 -10.12
N ILE A 290 -0.23 -13.58 -8.84
CA ILE A 290 -0.67 -12.68 -7.77
C ILE A 290 0.58 -12.08 -7.12
N VAL A 291 0.65 -10.77 -7.04
CA VAL A 291 1.71 -10.01 -6.37
C VAL A 291 1.13 -9.36 -5.12
N VAL A 292 1.75 -9.58 -3.98
CA VAL A 292 1.30 -9.05 -2.70
C VAL A 292 2.47 -8.48 -1.91
N GLY A 293 2.19 -7.55 -1.02
CA GLY A 293 3.18 -7.12 -0.04
C GLY A 293 3.12 -5.63 0.30
N ASP A 294 4.15 -5.21 1.01
CA ASP A 294 4.35 -3.84 1.48
C ASP A 294 5.19 -3.06 0.45
N LEU A 295 4.52 -2.17 -0.29
CA LEU A 295 5.18 -1.32 -1.26
C LEU A 295 5.92 -0.14 -0.62
N ASN A 296 5.66 0.14 0.67
CA ASN A 296 6.16 1.35 1.34
C ASN A 296 5.91 2.65 0.54
N GLU A 297 4.97 2.61 -0.41
CA GLU A 297 4.59 3.71 -1.29
C GLU A 297 3.08 3.75 -1.48
N THR A 298 2.51 4.96 -1.60
CA THR A 298 1.07 5.14 -1.77
C THR A 298 0.60 4.78 -3.18
N PRO A 299 -0.71 4.50 -3.40
CA PRO A 299 -1.24 4.10 -4.72
C PRO A 299 -1.15 5.15 -5.82
N SER A 300 -0.82 6.38 -5.48
CA SER A 300 -0.53 7.43 -6.46
C SER A 300 0.91 7.40 -6.96
N GLY A 301 1.80 6.62 -6.31
CA GLY A 301 3.22 6.61 -6.57
C GLY A 301 3.66 5.76 -7.76
N TRP A 302 4.95 5.80 -8.03
CA TRP A 302 5.56 5.20 -9.21
C TRP A 302 5.59 3.66 -9.14
N ALA A 303 5.93 3.08 -7.98
CA ALA A 303 5.98 1.62 -7.82
C ALA A 303 4.60 0.98 -8.03
N TYR A 304 3.56 1.56 -7.42
CA TYR A 304 2.19 1.12 -7.65
C TYR A 304 1.78 1.25 -9.12
N GLY A 305 2.09 2.39 -9.75
CA GLY A 305 1.76 2.66 -11.15
C GLY A 305 2.37 1.63 -12.09
N THR A 306 3.65 1.29 -11.93
CA THR A 306 4.36 0.34 -12.79
C THR A 306 3.83 -1.09 -12.69
N ILE A 307 3.41 -1.55 -11.50
CA ILE A 307 2.73 -2.85 -11.36
C ILE A 307 1.36 -2.77 -12.06
N ARG A 308 0.65 -1.67 -11.87
CA ARG A 308 -0.71 -1.44 -12.39
C ARG A 308 -0.78 -1.39 -13.92
N GLU A 309 0.32 -1.09 -14.62
CA GLU A 309 0.40 -1.18 -16.09
C GLU A 309 0.15 -2.61 -16.62
N ARG A 310 0.43 -3.63 -15.82
CA ARG A 310 0.37 -5.05 -16.24
C ARG A 310 -0.65 -5.86 -15.46
N LEU A 311 -0.89 -5.51 -14.22
CA LEU A 311 -1.76 -6.23 -13.29
C LEU A 311 -2.90 -5.33 -12.83
N LYS A 312 -4.02 -5.94 -12.49
CA LYS A 312 -5.12 -5.26 -11.81
C LYS A 312 -4.87 -5.20 -10.32
N ASN A 313 -5.34 -4.16 -9.65
CA ASN A 313 -5.26 -4.05 -8.19
C ASN A 313 -6.53 -4.58 -7.53
N SER A 314 -6.38 -5.36 -6.48
CA SER A 314 -7.51 -6.05 -5.82
C SER A 314 -8.44 -5.10 -5.08
N PHE A 315 -7.90 -4.03 -4.48
CA PHE A 315 -8.73 -3.02 -3.82
C PHE A 315 -9.55 -2.22 -4.85
N GLU A 316 -8.97 -1.85 -5.98
CA GLU A 316 -9.70 -1.14 -7.04
C GLU A 316 -10.85 -1.98 -7.61
N GLU A 317 -10.64 -3.30 -7.78
CA GLU A 317 -11.59 -4.20 -8.43
C GLU A 317 -12.64 -4.78 -7.48
N ALA A 318 -12.32 -4.99 -6.21
CA ALA A 318 -13.18 -5.73 -5.28
C ALA A 318 -13.17 -5.19 -3.83
N GLY A 319 -12.49 -4.07 -3.56
CA GLY A 319 -12.47 -3.45 -2.24
C GLY A 319 -13.66 -2.54 -1.99
N SER A 320 -13.86 -2.15 -0.72
CA SER A 320 -14.92 -1.21 -0.32
C SER A 320 -14.43 -0.24 0.75
N GLY A 321 -14.87 1.01 0.65
CA GLY A 321 -14.50 2.10 1.55
C GLY A 321 -13.07 2.59 1.32
N PHE A 322 -12.40 3.01 2.39
CA PHE A 322 -11.00 3.45 2.37
C PHE A 322 -10.07 2.27 2.62
N GLY A 323 -9.08 2.06 1.76
CA GLY A 323 -8.16 0.93 1.81
C GLY A 323 -6.93 1.15 2.70
N PHE A 324 -7.02 1.92 3.79
CA PHE A 324 -5.87 2.20 4.64
C PHE A 324 -5.31 0.96 5.31
N THR A 325 -4.00 0.75 5.20
CA THR A 325 -3.31 -0.43 5.73
C THR A 325 -2.34 -0.10 6.86
N LEU A 326 -1.96 1.16 7.05
CA LEU A 326 -1.04 1.57 8.12
C LEU A 326 -1.78 1.83 9.44
N ASN A 327 -1.37 1.13 10.51
CA ASN A 327 -1.94 1.22 11.87
C ASN A 327 -1.09 2.14 12.78
N ARG A 328 -0.32 3.04 12.23
CA ARG A 328 0.48 4.05 12.93
C ARG A 328 0.48 5.37 12.18
N SER A 329 1.03 6.40 12.78
CA SER A 329 1.21 7.68 12.09
C SER A 329 2.32 7.60 11.01
N PRO A 330 2.06 8.18 9.79
CA PRO A 330 0.83 8.86 9.40
C PRO A 330 -0.33 7.87 9.19
N TYR A 331 -1.47 8.13 9.85
CA TYR A 331 -2.68 7.35 9.63
C TYR A 331 -3.28 7.64 8.25
N LEU A 332 -4.24 6.82 7.84
CA LEU A 332 -4.99 6.99 6.59
C LEU A 332 -4.11 6.82 5.34
N VAL A 333 -3.13 5.93 5.41
CA VAL A 333 -2.23 5.60 4.31
C VAL A 333 -2.39 4.13 3.94
N ARG A 334 -2.40 3.83 2.64
CA ARG A 334 -2.30 2.49 2.10
C ARG A 334 -0.93 2.31 1.48
N ILE A 335 -0.22 1.27 1.91
CA ILE A 335 1.10 0.88 1.40
C ILE A 335 1.20 -0.63 1.19
N ASP A 336 0.23 -1.39 1.71
CA ASP A 336 0.12 -2.84 1.49
C ASP A 336 -0.93 -3.09 0.41
N ASP A 337 -0.55 -3.80 -0.64
CA ASP A 337 -1.39 -4.02 -1.79
C ASP A 337 -1.35 -5.47 -2.29
N GLN A 338 -2.38 -5.84 -3.06
CA GLN A 338 -2.44 -7.10 -3.79
C GLN A 338 -2.81 -6.80 -5.24
N PHE A 339 -2.07 -7.40 -6.16
CA PHE A 339 -2.28 -7.27 -7.60
C PHE A 339 -2.42 -8.66 -8.23
N PHE A 340 -3.14 -8.74 -9.34
CA PHE A 340 -3.38 -10.01 -10.03
C PHE A 340 -3.42 -9.84 -11.55
N SER A 341 -3.03 -10.90 -12.27
CA SER A 341 -3.06 -10.92 -13.73
C SER A 341 -4.47 -11.15 -14.29
N LYS A 342 -4.63 -10.92 -15.58
CA LYS A 342 -5.94 -10.97 -16.29
C LYS A 342 -6.66 -12.30 -16.20
N GLU A 343 -5.95 -13.38 -15.93
CA GLU A 343 -6.48 -14.74 -15.75
C GLU A 343 -7.31 -14.87 -14.46
N TRP A 344 -7.12 -13.93 -13.52
CA TRP A 344 -7.86 -13.89 -12.27
C TRP A 344 -8.99 -12.86 -12.30
N LYS A 345 -10.01 -13.13 -11.51
CA LYS A 345 -11.03 -12.16 -11.08
C LYS A 345 -10.98 -12.03 -9.57
N ALA A 346 -10.77 -10.84 -9.06
CA ALA A 346 -10.98 -10.56 -7.63
C ALA A 346 -12.49 -10.47 -7.37
N VAL A 347 -12.97 -11.21 -6.38
CA VAL A 347 -14.41 -11.25 -6.00
C VAL A 347 -14.66 -10.56 -4.66
N ASN A 348 -13.61 -10.44 -3.84
CA ASN A 348 -13.64 -9.70 -2.58
C ASN A 348 -12.23 -9.24 -2.20
N PHE A 349 -12.13 -8.07 -1.57
CA PHE A 349 -10.90 -7.58 -0.97
C PHE A 349 -11.21 -6.81 0.31
N GLN A 350 -10.50 -7.13 1.39
CA GLN A 350 -10.70 -6.54 2.69
C GLN A 350 -9.38 -6.16 3.35
N THR A 351 -9.38 -5.03 4.05
CA THR A 351 -8.36 -4.66 5.03
C THR A 351 -8.92 -4.90 6.43
N LEU A 352 -8.32 -5.80 7.19
CA LEU A 352 -8.83 -6.25 8.50
C LEU A 352 -8.42 -5.25 9.61
N ARG A 353 -9.05 -4.08 9.66
CA ARG A 353 -8.72 -2.97 10.58
C ARG A 353 -9.05 -3.22 12.06
N ASN A 354 -9.77 -4.27 12.35
CA ASN A 354 -9.99 -4.76 13.72
C ASN A 354 -8.80 -5.54 14.28
N ILE A 355 -7.86 -5.97 13.43
CA ILE A 355 -6.63 -6.69 13.80
C ILE A 355 -5.50 -5.69 13.98
N LYS A 356 -5.01 -5.55 15.21
CA LYS A 356 -4.06 -4.49 15.61
C LYS A 356 -2.76 -5.03 16.24
N TYR A 357 -2.33 -6.24 15.82
CA TYR A 357 -1.10 -6.85 16.31
C TYR A 357 0.17 -6.38 15.62
N SER A 358 0.08 -5.44 14.68
CA SER A 358 1.20 -4.85 13.96
C SER A 358 0.93 -3.36 13.73
N ASP A 359 1.94 -2.63 13.29
CA ASP A 359 1.77 -1.27 12.77
C ASP A 359 1.19 -1.25 11.33
N HIS A 360 0.89 -2.43 10.76
CA HIS A 360 0.10 -2.62 9.56
C HIS A 360 -1.20 -3.36 9.87
N PHE A 361 -2.18 -3.27 8.96
CA PHE A 361 -3.37 -4.11 8.96
C PHE A 361 -3.25 -5.21 7.90
N PRO A 362 -3.70 -6.45 8.19
CA PRO A 362 -3.74 -7.51 7.19
C PRO A 362 -4.64 -7.15 6.01
N THR A 363 -4.24 -7.52 4.80
CA THR A 363 -5.08 -7.50 3.60
C THR A 363 -5.45 -8.91 3.19
N VAL A 364 -6.70 -9.10 2.76
CA VAL A 364 -7.22 -10.40 2.31
C VAL A 364 -7.94 -10.22 0.98
N GLY A 365 -7.43 -10.89 -0.05
CA GLY A 365 -8.04 -10.96 -1.37
C GLY A 365 -8.62 -12.34 -1.65
N GLN A 366 -9.75 -12.39 -2.35
CA GLN A 366 -10.40 -13.62 -2.81
C GLN A 366 -10.47 -13.61 -4.33
N TYR A 367 -9.99 -14.68 -4.95
CA TYR A 367 -9.74 -14.75 -6.37
C TYR A 367 -10.33 -16.03 -7.01
N ILE A 368 -10.81 -15.89 -8.24
CA ILE A 368 -11.29 -17.01 -9.08
C ILE A 368 -10.50 -16.96 -10.38
N LEU A 369 -10.00 -18.12 -10.85
CA LEU A 369 -9.45 -18.26 -12.18
C LEU A 369 -10.58 -18.22 -13.22
N HIS A 370 -10.39 -17.46 -14.31
CA HIS A 370 -11.32 -17.43 -15.42
C HIS A 370 -11.44 -18.82 -16.08
N GLY A 371 -12.66 -19.25 -16.36
CA GLY A 371 -12.93 -20.55 -16.98
C GLY A 371 -13.26 -21.67 -15.99
N LYS A 372 -13.38 -21.34 -14.71
CA LYS A 372 -13.84 -22.30 -13.67
C LYS A 372 -15.12 -21.87 -12.98
#